data_f5efe8ba523b8f20a4de5e81561340d3
#
_entry.id   f5efe8ba523b8f20a4de5e81561340d3
#
_cell.length_a   1.000
_cell.length_b   1.000
_cell.length_c   1.000
_cell.angle_alpha   90.00
_cell.angle_beta   90.00
_cell.angle_gamma   90.00
#
_symmetry.space_group_name_H-M   'P 1'
#
loop_
_entity.id
_entity.type
_entity.pdbx_description
1 polymer ?
#
loop_
_entity_poly.entity_id
_entity_poly.type
_entity_poly.pdbx_seq_one_letter_code
_entity_poly.pdbx_strand_id
1 'polypeptide(L)'
;MSFFHVDKSYFPFFFTILFLFLFPIIIAVNMSEEDIKTTVESKTITYGSSLRIQNTITKFYLSSFGMNWSSGSGLQIVTAVESDKDINSLFTIKEGDTYPPKINGDPVLCGDIIRLEHIATGKNLHSHAFKSFVTNSQEACAFGEDGNGDVNDNFRISCYKQNDNDTITGKTEFFLQHVPTENWLYINYKTSMYDDRNCRGCPIRGQREVSLTTKKDKQCLWKVIGGIIFSSEKEQNEPSHKSDDNSDL
;
A
#
# COMPACT_ATOMS: atom_id res chain seq x y z
N MET A 1 -47.35 15.69 -56.22
CA MET A 1 -46.55 14.45 -56.19
C MET A 1 -45.12 14.84 -56.51
N SER A 2 -44.28 15.05 -55.49
CA SER A 2 -42.88 15.43 -55.67
C SER A 2 -42.03 14.40 -54.94
N PHE A 3 -41.21 13.66 -55.69
CA PHE A 3 -40.31 12.63 -55.17
C PHE A 3 -39.04 13.30 -54.69
N PHE A 4 -38.72 13.14 -53.41
CA PHE A 4 -37.40 13.46 -52.86
C PHE A 4 -36.43 12.30 -53.17
N HIS A 5 -35.39 12.62 -53.92
CA HIS A 5 -34.26 11.75 -54.19
C HIS A 5 -33.29 11.88 -53.05
N VAL A 6 -33.04 10.81 -52.27
CA VAL A 6 -32.03 10.78 -51.22
C VAL A 6 -30.75 10.18 -51.81
N ASP A 7 -29.72 11.01 -51.84
CA ASP A 7 -28.40 10.67 -52.37
C ASP A 7 -27.66 9.72 -51.37
N LYS A 8 -27.21 8.58 -51.86
CA LYS A 8 -26.62 7.47 -51.09
C LYS A 8 -25.09 7.54 -50.91
N SER A 9 -24.44 8.70 -51.01
CA SER A 9 -22.99 8.78 -51.16
C SER A 9 -22.18 9.16 -49.90
N TYR A 10 -22.76 9.20 -48.68
CA TYR A 10 -22.04 9.67 -47.48
C TYR A 10 -21.85 8.63 -46.36
N PHE A 11 -21.96 7.33 -46.60
CA PHE A 11 -21.96 6.33 -45.52
C PHE A 11 -20.72 5.48 -45.29
N PRO A 12 -19.56 5.57 -45.98
CA PRO A 12 -18.39 4.76 -45.60
C PRO A 12 -17.33 5.49 -44.74
N PHE A 13 -17.37 6.84 -44.63
CA PHE A 13 -16.25 7.55 -43.99
C PHE A 13 -16.36 7.62 -42.46
N PHE A 14 -17.53 7.54 -41.87
CA PHE A 14 -17.72 7.61 -40.41
C PHE A 14 -17.39 6.31 -39.68
N PHE A 15 -17.50 5.17 -40.35
CA PHE A 15 -17.22 3.86 -39.72
C PHE A 15 -15.74 3.56 -39.58
N THR A 16 -14.89 4.05 -40.49
CA THR A 16 -13.45 3.85 -40.44
C THR A 16 -12.75 4.73 -39.40
N ILE A 17 -13.25 5.91 -39.13
CA ILE A 17 -12.67 6.82 -38.12
C ILE A 17 -13.00 6.35 -36.70
N LEU A 18 -14.20 5.79 -36.45
CA LEU A 18 -14.58 5.25 -35.15
C LEU A 18 -13.74 4.01 -34.77
N PHE A 19 -13.31 3.21 -35.75
CA PHE A 19 -12.48 2.01 -35.49
C PHE A 19 -11.03 2.37 -35.13
N LEU A 20 -10.51 3.48 -35.65
CA LEU A 20 -9.13 3.95 -35.37
C LEU A 20 -8.97 4.57 -33.98
N PHE A 21 -10.04 5.08 -33.37
CA PHE A 21 -9.99 5.64 -31.99
C PHE A 21 -10.29 4.60 -30.90
N LEU A 22 -10.90 3.46 -31.22
CA LEU A 22 -11.16 2.39 -30.27
C LEU A 22 -9.98 1.41 -30.11
N PHE A 23 -9.09 1.32 -31.10
CA PHE A 23 -7.95 0.40 -31.05
C PHE A 23 -6.93 0.71 -29.94
N PRO A 24 -6.54 1.98 -29.65
CA PRO A 24 -5.61 2.26 -28.56
C PRO A 24 -6.22 2.08 -27.17
N ILE A 25 -7.56 2.15 -27.03
CA ILE A 25 -8.24 1.96 -25.73
C ILE A 25 -8.27 0.47 -25.35
N ILE A 26 -8.37 -0.44 -26.33
CA ILE A 26 -8.41 -1.90 -26.08
C ILE A 26 -7.03 -2.44 -25.67
N ILE A 27 -5.94 -1.81 -26.11
CA ILE A 27 -4.56 -2.24 -25.74
C ILE A 27 -4.22 -1.84 -24.29
N ALA A 28 -4.83 -0.78 -23.74
CA ALA A 28 -4.56 -0.33 -22.39
C ALA A 28 -5.27 -1.15 -21.29
N VAL A 29 -6.21 -2.05 -21.63
CA VAL A 29 -7.07 -2.75 -20.65
C VAL A 29 -6.62 -4.20 -20.39
N ASN A 30 -5.60 -4.70 -21.07
CA ASN A 30 -5.18 -6.11 -20.99
C ASN A 30 -3.90 -6.34 -20.16
N MET A 31 -3.59 -5.49 -19.19
CA MET A 31 -2.57 -5.85 -18.18
C MET A 31 -3.21 -6.86 -17.21
N SER A 32 -2.67 -8.08 -17.18
CA SER A 32 -3.09 -9.10 -16.21
C SER A 32 -2.72 -8.67 -14.78
N GLU A 33 -3.44 -9.18 -13.77
CA GLU A 33 -3.08 -8.97 -12.36
C GLU A 33 -1.61 -9.38 -12.08
N GLU A 34 -1.09 -10.33 -12.84
CA GLU A 34 0.29 -10.80 -12.76
C GLU A 34 1.29 -9.79 -13.32
N ASP A 35 0.95 -9.09 -14.41
CA ASP A 35 1.77 -8.00 -14.97
C ASP A 35 1.85 -6.80 -14.04
N ILE A 36 0.74 -6.42 -13.39
CA ILE A 36 0.70 -5.34 -12.40
C ILE A 36 1.55 -5.69 -11.19
N LYS A 37 1.45 -6.92 -10.70
CA LYS A 37 2.22 -7.41 -9.57
C LYS A 37 3.72 -7.44 -9.86
N THR A 38 4.12 -7.95 -11.02
CA THR A 38 5.51 -8.00 -11.48
C THR A 38 6.07 -6.59 -11.65
N THR A 39 5.26 -5.64 -12.12
CA THR A 39 5.66 -4.24 -12.29
C THR A 39 5.94 -3.56 -10.95
N VAL A 40 5.15 -3.82 -9.90
CA VAL A 40 5.39 -3.24 -8.56
C VAL A 40 6.61 -3.88 -7.90
N GLU A 41 6.84 -5.17 -8.08
CA GLU A 41 7.99 -5.86 -7.46
C GLU A 41 9.35 -5.28 -7.84
N SER A 42 9.53 -4.81 -9.06
CA SER A 42 10.79 -4.24 -9.54
C SER A 42 10.95 -2.75 -9.28
N LYS A 43 9.88 -2.04 -8.92
CA LYS A 43 9.92 -0.58 -8.74
C LYS A 43 10.46 -0.18 -7.38
N THR A 44 11.21 0.91 -7.36
CA THR A 44 11.57 1.65 -6.16
C THR A 44 10.32 2.20 -5.48
N ILE A 45 10.20 1.97 -4.18
CA ILE A 45 9.15 2.58 -3.37
C ILE A 45 9.57 3.99 -3.00
N THR A 46 8.67 4.95 -3.21
CA THR A 46 8.93 6.38 -3.01
C THR A 46 7.93 6.99 -2.03
N TYR A 47 8.32 8.06 -1.37
CA TYR A 47 7.42 8.88 -0.57
C TYR A 47 6.26 9.42 -1.43
N GLY A 48 5.07 9.51 -0.86
CA GLY A 48 3.83 9.85 -1.56
C GLY A 48 3.15 8.67 -2.25
N SER A 49 3.80 7.51 -2.34
CA SER A 49 3.19 6.30 -2.90
C SER A 49 2.06 5.76 -2.02
N SER A 50 0.99 5.30 -2.66
CA SER A 50 -0.16 4.64 -2.02
C SER A 50 -0.01 3.14 -2.13
N LEU A 51 0.17 2.45 -1.01
CA LEU A 51 0.66 1.08 -0.96
C LEU A 51 -0.29 0.15 -0.23
N ARG A 52 -0.33 -1.12 -0.66
CA ARG A 52 -0.83 -2.26 0.13
C ARG A 52 0.34 -3.00 0.76
N ILE A 53 0.30 -3.13 2.08
CA ILE A 53 1.36 -3.74 2.88
C ILE A 53 0.84 -5.06 3.44
N GLN A 54 1.50 -6.17 3.10
CA GLN A 54 1.12 -7.52 3.46
C GLN A 54 2.08 -8.11 4.48
N ASN A 55 1.56 -8.74 5.53
CA ASN A 55 2.37 -9.57 6.43
C ASN A 55 2.80 -10.85 5.72
N THR A 56 4.10 -11.15 5.71
CA THR A 56 4.67 -12.24 4.89
C THR A 56 4.27 -13.64 5.36
N ILE A 57 3.93 -13.82 6.64
CA ILE A 57 3.54 -15.11 7.22
C ILE A 57 2.04 -15.36 7.04
N THR A 58 1.20 -14.41 7.44
CA THR A 58 -0.26 -14.60 7.43
C THR A 58 -0.89 -14.33 6.08
N LYS A 59 -0.21 -13.58 5.19
CA LYS A 59 -0.70 -13.09 3.90
C LYS A 59 -1.87 -12.10 4.01
N PHE A 60 -2.14 -11.60 5.19
CA PHE A 60 -3.13 -10.57 5.44
C PHE A 60 -2.54 -9.18 5.20
N TYR A 61 -3.37 -8.25 4.75
CA TYR A 61 -3.02 -6.88 4.41
C TYR A 61 -3.35 -5.95 5.57
N LEU A 62 -2.44 -5.06 5.92
CA LEU A 62 -2.69 -3.98 6.88
C LEU A 62 -3.92 -3.18 6.42
N SER A 63 -4.85 -2.92 7.34
CA SER A 63 -6.12 -2.26 7.04
C SER A 63 -6.58 -1.40 8.22
N SER A 64 -7.36 -0.37 7.91
CA SER A 64 -8.03 0.47 8.90
C SER A 64 -9.35 0.96 8.34
N PHE A 65 -10.30 1.34 9.19
CA PHE A 65 -11.58 1.89 8.73
C PHE A 65 -12.22 2.76 9.83
N GLY A 66 -13.17 3.60 9.44
CA GLY A 66 -13.75 4.67 10.28
C GLY A 66 -14.55 4.23 11.50
N MET A 67 -14.05 3.25 12.27
CA MET A 67 -14.59 2.83 13.57
C MET A 67 -13.52 2.89 14.63
N ASN A 68 -13.91 3.17 15.87
CA ASN A 68 -13.01 3.23 17.00
C ASN A 68 -13.11 1.98 17.88
N TRP A 69 -12.01 1.66 18.56
CA TRP A 69 -12.01 0.66 19.61
C TRP A 69 -12.99 1.07 20.71
N SER A 70 -13.77 0.11 21.22
CA SER A 70 -14.64 0.32 22.39
C SER A 70 -13.91 0.22 23.73
N SER A 71 -12.64 -0.19 23.70
CA SER A 71 -11.74 -0.33 24.86
C SER A 71 -10.32 0.09 24.44
N GLY A 72 -9.36 -0.03 25.32
CA GLY A 72 -7.97 0.40 25.04
C GLY A 72 -7.88 1.91 24.87
N SER A 73 -7.36 2.35 23.74
CA SER A 73 -7.19 3.78 23.42
C SER A 73 -8.49 4.50 23.08
N GLY A 74 -9.51 3.78 22.59
CA GLY A 74 -10.68 4.39 21.98
C GLY A 74 -10.41 5.04 20.62
N LEU A 75 -9.21 4.83 20.03
CA LEU A 75 -8.82 5.36 18.71
C LEU A 75 -9.32 4.46 17.56
N GLN A 76 -9.10 4.89 16.32
CA GLN A 76 -9.57 4.17 15.14
C GLN A 76 -8.91 2.79 15.03
N ILE A 77 -9.71 1.81 14.68
CA ILE A 77 -9.32 0.39 14.56
C ILE A 77 -8.30 0.21 13.44
N VAL A 78 -7.22 -0.53 13.75
CA VAL A 78 -6.28 -1.09 12.80
C VAL A 78 -6.32 -2.61 12.91
N THR A 79 -6.48 -3.29 11.78
CA THR A 79 -6.54 -4.74 11.66
C THR A 79 -5.79 -5.20 10.42
N ALA A 80 -5.87 -6.48 10.10
CA ALA A 80 -5.44 -6.99 8.81
C ALA A 80 -6.54 -7.83 8.17
N VAL A 81 -6.72 -7.65 6.85
CA VAL A 81 -7.75 -8.28 6.02
C VAL A 81 -7.13 -9.28 5.05
N GLU A 82 -7.90 -10.28 4.64
CA GLU A 82 -7.44 -11.29 3.68
C GLU A 82 -7.47 -10.80 2.23
N SER A 83 -8.45 -9.94 1.89
CA SER A 83 -8.67 -9.48 0.53
C SER A 83 -7.67 -8.39 0.11
N ASP A 84 -7.00 -8.58 -1.01
CA ASP A 84 -6.16 -7.58 -1.67
C ASP A 84 -6.97 -6.49 -2.39
N LYS A 85 -8.29 -6.68 -2.52
CA LYS A 85 -9.22 -5.73 -3.13
C LYS A 85 -9.89 -4.79 -2.12
N ASP A 86 -9.59 -4.95 -0.82
CA ASP A 86 -10.14 -4.08 0.21
C ASP A 86 -9.54 -2.67 0.08
N ILE A 87 -10.38 -1.68 -0.18
CA ILE A 87 -9.97 -0.28 -0.31
C ILE A 87 -9.39 0.28 1.00
N ASN A 88 -9.80 -0.28 2.13
CA ASN A 88 -9.31 0.11 3.46
C ASN A 88 -7.88 -0.42 3.75
N SER A 89 -7.25 -1.14 2.81
CA SER A 89 -5.86 -1.61 2.92
C SER A 89 -4.84 -0.69 2.23
N LEU A 90 -5.25 0.51 1.78
CA LEU A 90 -4.37 1.47 1.13
C LEU A 90 -3.84 2.50 2.12
N PHE A 91 -2.52 2.63 2.16
CA PHE A 91 -1.80 3.60 2.98
C PHE A 91 -0.83 4.40 2.13
N THR A 92 -0.80 5.71 2.32
CA THR A 92 0.24 6.57 1.75
C THR A 92 1.46 6.56 2.65
N ILE A 93 2.64 6.30 2.06
CA ILE A 93 3.91 6.42 2.79
C ILE A 93 4.34 7.88 2.82
N LYS A 94 4.54 8.41 4.02
CA LYS A 94 4.93 9.80 4.27
C LYS A 94 6.20 9.85 5.09
N GLU A 95 6.87 11.01 5.07
CA GLU A 95 7.99 11.25 5.96
C GLU A 95 7.55 11.20 7.43
N GLY A 96 8.41 10.66 8.27
CA GLY A 96 8.31 10.79 9.72
C GLY A 96 9.11 12.00 10.21
N ASP A 97 9.35 12.04 11.53
CA ASP A 97 10.20 13.09 12.12
C ASP A 97 11.68 12.85 11.76
N THR A 98 12.10 13.29 10.58
CA THR A 98 13.46 13.12 10.04
C THR A 98 14.05 14.43 9.56
N TYR A 99 15.38 14.49 9.49
CA TYR A 99 16.10 15.59 8.87
C TYR A 99 17.23 15.04 8.00
N PRO A 100 17.43 15.51 6.76
CA PRO A 100 16.59 16.51 6.07
C PRO A 100 15.19 15.97 5.74
N PRO A 101 14.18 16.86 5.56
CA PRO A 101 12.84 16.44 5.19
C PRO A 101 12.83 15.73 3.85
N LYS A 102 11.95 14.75 3.70
CA LYS A 102 11.74 13.99 2.45
C LYS A 102 10.58 14.60 1.66
N ILE A 103 10.66 14.54 0.35
CA ILE A 103 9.60 14.99 -0.54
C ILE A 103 8.98 13.83 -1.32
N ASN A 104 7.76 14.02 -1.83
CA ASN A 104 7.12 13.03 -2.67
C ASN A 104 7.98 12.73 -3.91
N GLY A 105 8.18 11.44 -4.21
CA GLY A 105 9.06 10.98 -5.26
C GLY A 105 10.48 10.62 -4.80
N ASP A 106 10.92 11.05 -3.62
CA ASP A 106 12.20 10.58 -3.06
C ASP A 106 12.11 9.08 -2.75
N PRO A 107 13.19 8.30 -2.98
CA PRO A 107 13.21 6.89 -2.62
C PRO A 107 13.12 6.70 -1.11
N VAL A 108 12.34 5.72 -0.69
CA VAL A 108 12.33 5.24 0.70
C VAL A 108 13.50 4.30 0.90
N LEU A 109 14.27 4.53 1.95
CA LEU A 109 15.48 3.78 2.27
C LEU A 109 15.27 2.91 3.52
N CYS A 110 16.04 1.84 3.59
CA CYS A 110 16.17 1.06 4.80
C CYS A 110 16.75 1.94 5.93
N GLY A 111 16.16 1.91 7.11
CA GLY A 111 16.52 2.79 8.21
C GLY A 111 15.69 4.08 8.31
N ASP A 112 14.97 4.46 7.25
CA ASP A 112 14.13 5.66 7.28
C ASP A 112 13.03 5.56 8.35
N ILE A 113 12.68 6.71 8.92
CA ILE A 113 11.50 6.87 9.77
C ILE A 113 10.37 7.40 8.89
N ILE A 114 9.27 6.65 8.88
CA ILE A 114 8.11 6.93 8.04
C ILE A 114 6.84 7.06 8.87
N ARG A 115 5.80 7.60 8.26
CA ARG A 115 4.40 7.50 8.67
C ARG A 115 3.59 6.80 7.59
N LEU A 116 2.57 6.07 7.99
CA LEU A 116 1.64 5.38 7.10
C LEU A 116 0.24 6.00 7.28
N GLU A 117 -0.14 6.90 6.39
CA GLU A 117 -1.46 7.52 6.39
C GLU A 117 -2.48 6.62 5.70
N HIS A 118 -3.54 6.24 6.41
CA HIS A 118 -4.66 5.50 5.83
C HIS A 118 -5.49 6.40 4.92
N ILE A 119 -5.53 6.11 3.63
CA ILE A 119 -6.09 6.99 2.60
C ILE A 119 -7.55 7.31 2.85
N ALA A 120 -8.37 6.32 3.22
CA ALA A 120 -9.81 6.50 3.36
C ALA A 120 -10.22 7.38 4.56
N THR A 121 -9.35 7.56 5.56
CA THR A 121 -9.68 8.32 6.79
C THR A 121 -8.71 9.43 7.14
N GLY A 122 -7.61 9.58 6.40
CA GLY A 122 -6.58 10.60 6.66
C GLY A 122 -5.87 10.44 8.01
N LYS A 123 -5.94 9.25 8.64
CA LYS A 123 -5.30 8.96 9.93
C LYS A 123 -4.03 8.15 9.75
N ASN A 124 -3.02 8.41 10.56
CA ASN A 124 -1.76 7.67 10.52
C ASN A 124 -1.84 6.38 11.35
N LEU A 125 -1.15 5.32 10.90
CA LEU A 125 -0.84 4.18 11.75
C LEU A 125 -0.13 4.69 13.01
N HIS A 126 -0.63 4.28 14.17
CA HIS A 126 -0.27 4.82 15.48
C HIS A 126 -0.19 3.71 16.51
N SER A 127 0.62 3.92 17.54
CA SER A 127 0.64 3.01 18.67
C SER A 127 1.06 3.72 19.96
N HIS A 128 0.63 3.18 21.08
CA HIS A 128 1.00 3.62 22.42
C HIS A 128 0.81 2.49 23.45
N ALA A 129 1.03 2.78 24.74
CA ALA A 129 1.15 1.76 25.78
C ALA A 129 -0.18 1.05 26.20
N PHE A 130 -1.25 1.10 25.38
CA PHE A 130 -2.45 0.29 25.62
C PHE A 130 -2.27 -1.14 25.16
N LYS A 131 -2.98 -2.06 25.80
CA LYS A 131 -2.99 -3.46 25.41
C LYS A 131 -4.01 -3.75 24.30
N SER A 132 -3.59 -4.54 23.33
CA SER A 132 -4.47 -5.03 22.28
C SER A 132 -5.48 -6.05 22.82
N PHE A 133 -6.60 -6.15 22.14
CA PHE A 133 -7.77 -6.88 22.65
C PHE A 133 -7.59 -8.41 22.65
N VAL A 134 -6.97 -8.98 21.61
CA VAL A 134 -6.86 -10.44 21.44
C VAL A 134 -5.59 -11.01 22.05
N THR A 135 -4.44 -10.38 21.77
CA THR A 135 -3.14 -10.92 22.14
C THR A 135 -2.56 -10.32 23.42
N ASN A 136 -3.18 -9.29 23.99
CA ASN A 136 -2.65 -8.51 25.11
C ASN A 136 -1.25 -7.89 24.85
N SER A 137 -0.87 -7.78 23.59
CA SER A 137 0.32 -7.08 23.13
C SER A 137 0.09 -5.55 23.15
N GLN A 138 1.00 -4.76 22.60
CA GLN A 138 0.77 -3.33 22.47
C GLN A 138 -0.23 -3.07 21.32
N GLU A 139 -1.24 -2.24 21.55
CA GLU A 139 -2.29 -1.92 20.58
C GLU A 139 -1.72 -1.16 19.37
N ALA A 140 -2.15 -1.55 18.17
CA ALA A 140 -2.05 -0.75 16.96
C ALA A 140 -3.41 -0.10 16.68
N CYS A 141 -3.40 1.19 16.39
CA CYS A 141 -4.58 1.98 16.08
C CYS A 141 -4.25 3.02 15.01
N ALA A 142 -5.21 3.85 14.62
CA ALA A 142 -4.95 4.99 13.75
C ALA A 142 -5.39 6.29 14.42
N PHE A 143 -4.53 7.32 14.28
CA PHE A 143 -4.67 8.61 14.95
C PHE A 143 -4.36 9.77 14.00
N GLY A 144 -4.83 10.96 14.38
CA GLY A 144 -4.62 12.19 13.63
C GLY A 144 -5.79 12.57 12.74
N GLU A 145 -5.59 13.61 11.96
CA GLU A 145 -6.57 14.15 11.01
C GLU A 145 -5.82 14.74 9.82
N ASP A 146 -6.27 14.44 8.60
CA ASP A 146 -5.67 14.87 7.33
C ASP A 146 -4.14 14.60 7.27
N GLY A 147 -3.72 13.43 7.77
CA GLY A 147 -2.33 13.01 7.81
C GLY A 147 -1.46 13.71 8.87
N ASN A 148 -2.03 14.63 9.64
CA ASN A 148 -1.36 15.22 10.81
C ASN A 148 -1.52 14.31 12.03
N GLY A 149 -0.49 14.21 12.84
CA GLY A 149 -0.47 13.36 14.02
C GLY A 149 0.67 13.75 14.97
N ASP A 150 1.21 12.79 15.69
CA ASP A 150 2.26 13.02 16.67
C ASP A 150 3.45 12.05 16.53
N VAL A 151 4.36 12.06 17.49
CA VAL A 151 5.56 11.20 17.48
C VAL A 151 5.25 9.71 17.50
N ASN A 152 4.06 9.32 17.98
CA ASN A 152 3.64 7.91 18.04
C ASN A 152 3.15 7.37 16.70
N ASP A 153 3.17 8.19 15.64
CA ASP A 153 2.95 7.75 14.25
C ASP A 153 4.24 7.31 13.56
N ASN A 154 5.38 7.51 14.19
CA ASN A 154 6.69 7.28 13.61
C ASN A 154 7.09 5.80 13.69
N PHE A 155 7.36 5.20 12.54
CA PHE A 155 7.85 3.84 12.40
C PHE A 155 9.16 3.83 11.61
N ARG A 156 10.18 3.15 12.16
CA ARG A 156 11.44 2.90 11.44
C ARG A 156 11.31 1.67 10.58
N ILE A 157 11.68 1.79 9.31
CA ILE A 157 11.83 0.63 8.41
C ILE A 157 13.17 -0.04 8.67
N SER A 158 13.15 -1.34 9.00
CA SER A 158 14.36 -2.16 9.14
C SER A 158 14.28 -3.29 8.12
N CYS A 159 15.05 -3.22 7.06
CA CYS A 159 14.98 -4.21 5.99
C CYS A 159 15.53 -5.57 6.39
N TYR A 160 14.92 -6.63 5.85
CA TYR A 160 15.40 -7.99 6.06
C TYR A 160 16.46 -8.34 5.03
N LYS A 161 17.67 -8.68 5.48
CA LYS A 161 18.83 -9.02 4.63
C LYS A 161 19.33 -7.87 3.72
N GLN A 162 19.09 -6.63 4.08
CA GLN A 162 19.62 -5.43 3.42
C GLN A 162 20.20 -4.50 4.48
N ASN A 163 21.07 -3.59 4.05
CA ASN A 163 21.71 -2.61 4.93
C ASN A 163 20.87 -1.34 5.03
N ASP A 164 21.16 -0.53 6.05
CA ASP A 164 20.63 0.83 6.10
C ASP A 164 21.11 1.62 4.88
N ASN A 165 20.24 2.50 4.38
CA ASN A 165 20.36 3.27 3.16
C ASN A 165 20.20 2.50 1.84
N ASP A 166 19.99 1.18 1.84
CA ASP A 166 19.56 0.47 0.64
C ASP A 166 18.13 0.91 0.26
N THR A 167 17.90 1.06 -1.04
CA THR A 167 16.58 1.45 -1.55
C THR A 167 15.56 0.32 -1.40
N ILE A 168 14.37 0.65 -0.94
CA ILE A 168 13.26 -0.30 -0.82
C ILE A 168 12.57 -0.45 -2.18
N THR A 169 12.34 -1.71 -2.55
CA THR A 169 11.54 -2.09 -3.73
C THR A 169 10.33 -2.94 -3.30
N GLY A 170 9.43 -3.23 -4.23
CA GLY A 170 8.33 -4.17 -3.97
C GLY A 170 8.79 -5.60 -3.58
N LYS A 171 10.05 -5.97 -3.83
CA LYS A 171 10.63 -7.26 -3.38
C LYS A 171 11.17 -7.23 -1.97
N THR A 172 11.41 -6.04 -1.41
CA THR A 172 12.03 -5.88 -0.09
C THR A 172 11.07 -6.33 1.01
N GLU A 173 11.50 -7.29 1.82
CA GLU A 173 10.85 -7.61 3.09
C GLU A 173 11.43 -6.71 4.19
N PHE A 174 10.58 -6.18 5.04
CA PHE A 174 10.98 -5.24 6.09
C PHE A 174 10.19 -5.43 7.37
N PHE A 175 10.73 -4.90 8.45
CA PHE A 175 10.08 -4.74 9.75
C PHE A 175 9.70 -3.26 9.94
N LEU A 176 8.61 -3.01 10.65
CA LEU A 176 8.20 -1.69 11.09
C LEU A 176 8.37 -1.61 12.61
N GLN A 177 9.34 -0.82 13.06
CA GLN A 177 9.60 -0.57 14.48
C GLN A 177 8.97 0.76 14.89
N HIS A 178 8.07 0.74 15.84
CA HIS A 178 7.51 1.94 16.42
C HIS A 178 8.59 2.68 17.20
N VAL A 179 8.91 3.91 16.79
CA VAL A 179 10.07 4.65 17.30
C VAL A 179 9.99 4.89 18.81
N PRO A 180 8.86 5.38 19.40
CA PRO A 180 8.80 5.68 20.82
C PRO A 180 8.89 4.46 21.74
N THR A 181 8.43 3.28 21.34
CA THR A 181 8.39 2.10 22.23
C THR A 181 9.36 1.01 21.82
N GLU A 182 10.03 1.16 20.67
CA GLU A 182 10.97 0.20 20.06
C GLU A 182 10.34 -1.17 19.75
N ASN A 183 9.01 -1.29 19.83
CA ASN A 183 8.27 -2.52 19.54
C ASN A 183 8.01 -2.67 18.04
N TRP A 184 7.81 -3.93 17.62
CA TRP A 184 7.71 -4.33 16.21
C TRP A 184 6.26 -4.60 15.83
N LEU A 185 5.79 -4.01 14.75
CA LEU A 185 4.46 -4.27 14.20
C LEU A 185 4.38 -5.73 13.71
N TYR A 186 3.37 -6.48 14.16
CA TYR A 186 3.24 -7.89 13.84
C TYR A 186 1.81 -8.39 13.81
N ILE A 187 1.64 -9.59 13.28
CA ILE A 187 0.39 -10.37 13.38
C ILE A 187 0.74 -11.73 13.99
N ASN A 188 0.16 -12.04 15.15
CA ASN A 188 0.29 -13.37 15.73
C ASN A 188 -0.51 -14.38 14.88
N TYR A 189 0.18 -15.22 14.10
CA TYR A 189 -0.46 -16.14 13.16
C TYR A 189 -1.35 -17.21 13.83
N LYS A 190 -1.16 -17.49 15.12
CA LYS A 190 -1.93 -18.51 15.86
C LYS A 190 -3.19 -17.94 16.52
N THR A 191 -3.10 -16.76 17.13
CA THR A 191 -4.11 -16.28 18.09
C THR A 191 -4.73 -14.94 17.73
N SER A 192 -4.36 -14.29 16.61
CA SER A 192 -4.79 -12.93 16.28
C SER A 192 -6.17 -12.82 15.59
N MET A 193 -6.84 -13.94 15.33
CA MET A 193 -8.10 -13.92 14.57
C MET A 193 -9.27 -13.40 15.42
N TYR A 194 -10.04 -12.47 14.87
CA TYR A 194 -11.34 -12.08 15.40
C TYR A 194 -12.38 -13.10 14.97
N ASP A 195 -12.87 -13.92 15.91
CA ASP A 195 -13.82 -15.00 15.68
C ASP A 195 -15.02 -14.92 16.66
N ASP A 196 -15.90 -15.91 16.63
CA ASP A 196 -17.10 -15.92 17.47
C ASP A 196 -16.84 -15.96 18.99
N ARG A 197 -15.62 -16.28 19.43
CA ARG A 197 -15.22 -16.32 20.84
C ARG A 197 -14.92 -14.92 21.39
N ASN A 198 -14.34 -14.05 20.56
CA ASN A 198 -13.87 -12.73 20.97
C ASN A 198 -14.52 -11.57 20.21
N CYS A 199 -15.28 -11.85 19.15
CA CYS A 199 -15.83 -10.84 18.25
C CYS A 199 -17.20 -11.25 17.69
N ARG A 200 -18.09 -11.75 18.55
CA ARG A 200 -19.42 -12.21 18.11
C ARG A 200 -20.28 -11.05 17.63
N GLY A 201 -20.62 -11.06 16.33
CA GLY A 201 -21.44 -10.02 15.70
C GLY A 201 -20.72 -8.69 15.47
N CYS A 202 -19.43 -8.61 15.69
CA CYS A 202 -18.67 -7.40 15.41
C CYS A 202 -18.25 -7.30 13.92
N PRO A 203 -18.03 -6.09 13.40
CA PRO A 203 -17.76 -5.86 11.98
C PRO A 203 -16.38 -6.35 11.51
N ILE A 204 -15.44 -6.62 12.44
CA ILE A 204 -14.08 -7.08 12.14
C ILE A 204 -13.90 -8.60 12.22
N ARG A 205 -15.01 -9.36 12.34
CA ARG A 205 -14.98 -10.82 12.33
C ARG A 205 -14.34 -11.34 11.04
N GLY A 206 -13.41 -12.29 11.17
CA GLY A 206 -12.62 -12.83 10.06
C GLY A 206 -11.35 -12.04 9.76
N GLN A 207 -11.18 -10.86 10.35
CA GLN A 207 -9.94 -10.10 10.28
C GLN A 207 -8.94 -10.57 11.34
N ARG A 208 -7.70 -10.11 11.23
CA ARG A 208 -6.66 -10.38 12.24
C ARG A 208 -6.30 -9.11 13.00
N GLU A 209 -6.03 -9.27 14.30
CA GLU A 209 -5.44 -8.22 15.11
C GLU A 209 -4.03 -7.91 14.58
N VAL A 210 -3.78 -6.63 14.37
CA VAL A 210 -2.44 -6.07 14.23
C VAL A 210 -2.08 -5.46 15.57
N SER A 211 -0.88 -5.76 16.05
CA SER A 211 -0.39 -5.25 17.34
C SER A 211 1.14 -5.14 17.31
N LEU A 212 1.77 -4.72 18.39
CA LEU A 212 3.21 -4.59 18.48
C LEU A 212 3.77 -5.50 19.57
N THR A 213 4.97 -6.04 19.32
CA THR A 213 5.69 -6.96 20.21
C THR A 213 7.12 -6.52 20.43
N THR A 214 7.69 -6.84 21.60
CA THR A 214 9.10 -6.65 21.91
C THR A 214 10.01 -7.62 21.15
N LYS A 215 9.47 -8.76 20.70
CA LYS A 215 10.23 -9.81 20.02
C LYS A 215 10.24 -9.62 18.52
N LYS A 216 11.39 -9.30 17.94
CA LYS A 216 11.59 -9.27 16.49
C LYS A 216 11.74 -10.69 15.95
N ASP A 217 10.74 -11.16 15.21
CA ASP A 217 10.78 -12.45 14.51
C ASP A 217 10.06 -12.38 13.16
N LYS A 218 9.92 -13.52 12.46
CA LYS A 218 9.33 -13.57 11.12
C LYS A 218 7.86 -13.12 11.07
N GLN A 219 7.13 -13.14 12.18
CA GLN A 219 5.74 -12.63 12.24
C GLN A 219 5.66 -11.10 12.09
N CYS A 220 6.79 -10.42 12.29
CA CYS A 220 6.92 -8.97 12.12
C CYS A 220 7.35 -8.57 10.70
N LEU A 221 7.50 -9.53 9.76
CA LEU A 221 7.92 -9.24 8.39
C LEU A 221 6.72 -8.82 7.53
N TRP A 222 6.92 -7.71 6.84
CA TRP A 222 5.98 -7.10 5.92
C TRP A 222 6.63 -6.88 4.56
N LYS A 223 5.81 -6.74 3.51
CA LYS A 223 6.25 -6.34 2.18
C LYS A 223 5.17 -5.55 1.45
N VAL A 224 5.55 -4.77 0.46
CA VAL A 224 4.62 -4.12 -0.47
C VAL A 224 4.15 -5.13 -1.51
N ILE A 225 2.83 -5.25 -1.72
CA ILE A 225 2.26 -6.18 -2.71
C ILE A 225 1.63 -5.45 -3.89
N GLY A 226 1.25 -4.19 -3.72
CA GLY A 226 0.58 -3.42 -4.76
C GLY A 226 0.35 -2.00 -4.33
N GLY A 227 -0.24 -1.22 -5.21
CA GLY A 227 -0.53 0.18 -4.98
C GLY A 227 -0.17 1.05 -6.17
N ILE A 228 -0.17 2.35 -5.95
CA ILE A 228 0.24 3.37 -6.93
C ILE A 228 1.56 3.94 -6.45
N ILE A 229 2.63 3.69 -7.21
CA ILE A 229 3.96 4.22 -6.89
C ILE A 229 4.10 5.59 -7.54
N PHE A 230 4.47 6.57 -6.73
CA PHE A 230 4.75 7.92 -7.15
C PHE A 230 6.16 7.96 -7.76
N SER A 231 6.29 8.18 -9.08
CA SER A 231 7.59 8.25 -9.72
C SER A 231 8.20 9.64 -9.57
N SER A 232 9.50 9.72 -9.28
CA SER A 232 10.24 10.98 -9.34
C SER A 232 10.37 11.46 -10.80
N GLU A 233 10.41 12.77 -11.02
CA GLU A 233 10.62 13.35 -12.36
C GLU A 233 11.93 12.87 -13.02
N LYS A 234 12.89 12.36 -12.26
CA LYS A 234 14.18 11.86 -12.77
C LYS A 234 14.05 10.55 -13.55
N GLU A 235 13.10 9.67 -13.21
CA GLU A 235 12.87 8.42 -13.96
C GLU A 235 12.15 8.63 -15.29
N GLN A 236 11.48 9.77 -15.49
CA GLN A 236 10.75 10.07 -16.72
C GLN A 236 11.68 10.52 -17.89
N ASN A 237 12.93 10.86 -17.61
CA ASN A 237 13.87 11.43 -18.58
C ASN A 237 14.96 10.46 -19.06
N GLU A 238 14.97 9.19 -18.64
CA GLU A 238 15.86 8.20 -19.26
C GLU A 238 15.27 7.73 -20.60
N PRO A 239 15.96 8.01 -21.74
CA PRO A 239 15.51 7.49 -23.03
C PRO A 239 15.60 5.97 -23.00
N SER A 240 14.51 5.30 -23.33
CA SER A 240 14.48 3.85 -23.52
C SER A 240 15.56 3.45 -24.51
N HIS A 241 16.63 2.84 -24.04
CA HIS A 241 17.65 2.23 -24.88
C HIS A 241 16.99 1.11 -25.68
N LYS A 242 16.59 1.42 -26.93
CA LYS A 242 16.34 0.40 -27.92
C LYS A 242 17.69 -0.24 -28.23
N SER A 243 17.86 -1.48 -27.89
CA SER A 243 18.92 -2.32 -28.44
C SER A 243 18.60 -2.55 -29.91
N ASP A 244 19.14 -1.73 -30.79
CA ASP A 244 19.25 -2.04 -32.21
C ASP A 244 20.33 -3.10 -32.34
N ASP A 245 19.89 -4.35 -32.32
CA ASP A 245 20.70 -5.51 -32.70
C ASP A 245 20.72 -5.55 -34.22
N ASN A 246 21.62 -4.78 -34.84
CA ASN A 246 21.98 -4.95 -36.23
C ASN A 246 23.13 -5.96 -36.30
N SER A 247 22.78 -7.22 -36.48
CA SER A 247 23.70 -8.23 -36.98
C SER A 247 23.49 -8.37 -38.47
N ASP A 248 24.15 -7.53 -39.27
CA ASP A 248 24.51 -7.83 -40.64
C ASP A 248 25.96 -8.34 -40.68
N LEU A 249 26.13 -9.59 -41.04
CA LEU A 249 27.10 -10.20 -41.95
C LEU A 249 27.24 -11.68 -41.62
#